data_7d71522afd3f6833d1e39dcd92e8230f
#
_entry.id   7d71522afd3f6833d1e39dcd92e8230f
#
_cell.length_a   1.000
_cell.length_b   1.000
_cell.length_c   1.000
_cell.angle_alpha   90.00
_cell.angle_beta   90.00
_cell.angle_gamma   90.00
#
_symmetry.space_group_name_H-M   'P 1'
#
loop_
_entity.id
_entity.type
_entity.pdbx_description
1 polymer ?
#
loop_
_entity_poly.entity_id
_entity_poly.type
_entity_poly.pdbx_seq_one_letter_code
_entity_poly.pdbx_strand_id
1 'polypeptide(L)'
;ESMPQLFAAFGMLDAGKTLTQFLSNYLYGFLYIVFPMVLIVIAATRLVARWVDTGAAAYLLAAPAGRAKIAATQALALAAVPVVCVMYAFAFCALTAQVMFPGQLDVAAFLRLNAGLLCLQMAFAGVCFLASCAFRDARTAAGVGAGACTVCILVQMLADVGDEFSWLQNCTPLALFDQQALLAGEAGAAAGCAVLMAAGLALFVLGGAVFCKKDICV
;
A
#
# COMPACT_ATOMS: atom_id res chain seq x y z
N GLU A 1 -21.55 0.81 -25.15
CA GLU A 1 -22.27 1.82 -24.33
C GLU A 1 -22.82 1.30 -22.96
N SER A 2 -22.53 0.07 -22.55
CA SER A 2 -23.23 -0.52 -21.41
C SER A 2 -22.49 -0.56 -20.07
N MET A 3 -21.30 0.04 -19.92
CA MET A 3 -20.60 -0.01 -18.62
C MET A 3 -19.70 1.19 -18.27
N PRO A 4 -20.14 2.45 -18.41
CA PRO A 4 -19.30 3.59 -18.03
C PRO A 4 -19.04 3.61 -16.51
N GLN A 5 -19.99 3.16 -15.69
CA GLN A 5 -19.85 3.14 -14.23
C GLN A 5 -18.81 2.11 -13.72
N LEU A 6 -18.69 0.97 -14.39
CA LEU A 6 -17.67 -0.02 -14.07
C LEU A 6 -16.26 0.50 -14.40
N PHE A 7 -16.08 1.15 -15.54
CA PHE A 7 -14.81 1.76 -15.90
C PHE A 7 -14.43 2.91 -14.95
N ALA A 8 -15.42 3.70 -14.50
CA ALA A 8 -15.24 4.71 -13.46
C ALA A 8 -14.74 4.11 -12.15
N ALA A 9 -15.38 3.04 -11.68
CA ALA A 9 -15.00 2.35 -10.43
C ALA A 9 -13.56 1.82 -10.43
N PHE A 10 -13.04 1.47 -11.62
CA PHE A 10 -11.65 1.03 -11.79
C PHE A 10 -10.68 2.18 -12.09
N GLY A 11 -11.12 3.44 -12.01
CA GLY A 11 -10.30 4.62 -12.31
C GLY A 11 -10.00 4.82 -13.80
N MET A 12 -10.73 4.14 -14.69
CA MET A 12 -10.52 4.14 -16.15
C MET A 12 -11.43 5.15 -16.87
N LEU A 13 -11.55 6.38 -16.33
CA LEU A 13 -12.50 7.39 -16.84
C LEU A 13 -12.12 7.96 -18.20
N ASP A 14 -10.81 8.03 -18.51
CA ASP A 14 -10.32 8.61 -19.76
C ASP A 14 -9.15 7.78 -20.33
N ALA A 15 -9.15 7.57 -21.64
CA ALA A 15 -8.07 6.89 -22.33
C ALA A 15 -6.74 7.66 -22.34
N GLY A 16 -6.73 8.89 -21.78
CA GLY A 16 -5.55 9.76 -21.72
C GLY A 16 -5.05 10.22 -23.09
N LYS A 17 -4.52 11.44 -23.15
CA LYS A 17 -3.92 12.00 -24.40
C LYS A 17 -2.44 11.64 -24.54
N THR A 18 -1.81 11.18 -23.45
CA THR A 18 -0.38 10.81 -23.43
C THR A 18 -0.20 9.39 -22.90
N LEU A 19 0.92 8.74 -23.28
CA LEU A 19 1.27 7.41 -22.82
C LEU A 19 1.30 7.33 -21.29
N THR A 20 1.80 8.38 -20.63
CA THR A 20 1.89 8.47 -19.16
C THR A 20 0.51 8.50 -18.52
N GLN A 21 -0.45 9.24 -19.07
CA GLN A 21 -1.83 9.27 -18.60
C GLN A 21 -2.55 7.94 -18.82
N PHE A 22 -2.33 7.31 -19.95
CA PHE A 22 -2.88 5.98 -20.23
C PHE A 22 -2.38 4.95 -19.22
N LEU A 23 -1.07 4.89 -18.98
CA LEU A 23 -0.48 3.99 -17.97
C LEU A 23 -1.01 4.29 -16.57
N SER A 24 -1.16 5.58 -16.22
CA SER A 24 -1.71 5.98 -14.92
C SER A 24 -3.13 5.44 -14.74
N ASN A 25 -4.01 5.70 -15.66
CA ASN A 25 -5.42 5.33 -15.52
C ASN A 25 -5.65 3.81 -15.54
N TYR A 26 -4.92 3.07 -16.37
CA TYR A 26 -5.14 1.63 -16.51
C TYR A 26 -4.37 0.78 -15.49
N LEU A 27 -3.10 1.11 -15.22
CA LEU A 27 -2.26 0.31 -14.32
C LEU A 27 -2.35 0.78 -12.87
N TYR A 28 -2.31 2.10 -12.63
CA TYR A 28 -2.27 2.66 -11.27
C TYR A 28 -3.67 2.87 -10.69
N GLY A 29 -4.74 2.88 -11.50
CA GLY A 29 -6.11 2.96 -11.02
C GLY A 29 -6.49 1.80 -10.09
N PHE A 30 -6.09 0.58 -10.43
CA PHE A 30 -6.47 -0.61 -9.68
C PHE A 30 -5.34 -1.64 -9.53
N LEU A 31 -4.69 -2.03 -10.64
CA LEU A 31 -3.76 -3.16 -10.64
C LEU A 31 -2.60 -2.98 -9.65
N TYR A 32 -1.90 -1.86 -9.74
CA TYR A 32 -0.72 -1.58 -8.91
C TYR A 32 -1.06 -1.21 -7.46
N ILE A 33 -2.35 -1.02 -7.14
CA ILE A 33 -2.80 -0.89 -5.77
C ILE A 33 -3.07 -2.28 -5.18
N VAL A 34 -3.83 -3.12 -5.87
CA VAL A 34 -4.33 -4.40 -5.34
C VAL A 34 -3.24 -5.48 -5.29
N PHE A 35 -2.44 -5.66 -6.36
CA PHE A 35 -1.44 -6.74 -6.37
C PHE A 35 -0.37 -6.61 -5.27
N PRO A 36 0.28 -5.45 -5.09
CA PRO A 36 1.23 -5.31 -3.99
C PRO A 36 0.56 -5.40 -2.62
N MET A 37 -0.69 -4.91 -2.47
CA MET A 37 -1.45 -5.05 -1.22
C MET A 37 -1.62 -6.52 -0.84
N VAL A 38 -1.99 -7.41 -1.77
CA VAL A 38 -2.11 -8.85 -1.50
C VAL A 38 -0.76 -9.43 -1.06
N LEU A 39 0.33 -9.06 -1.71
CA LEU A 39 1.68 -9.49 -1.32
C LEU A 39 2.06 -8.99 0.08
N ILE A 40 1.71 -7.76 0.42
CA ILE A 40 1.93 -7.18 1.76
C ILE A 40 1.17 -7.96 2.82
N VAL A 41 -0.10 -8.30 2.59
CA VAL A 41 -0.91 -9.11 3.52
C VAL A 41 -0.29 -10.49 3.74
N ILE A 42 0.11 -11.17 2.66
CA ILE A 42 0.77 -12.48 2.74
C ILE A 42 2.09 -12.36 3.51
N ALA A 43 2.90 -11.37 3.21
CA ALA A 43 4.18 -11.14 3.87
C ALA A 43 3.99 -10.83 5.36
N ALA A 44 3.09 -9.92 5.73
CA ALA A 44 2.79 -9.58 7.12
C ALA A 44 2.34 -10.80 7.93
N THR A 45 1.47 -11.63 7.34
CA THR A 45 1.00 -12.86 7.97
C THR A 45 2.14 -13.85 8.20
N ARG A 46 3.01 -14.02 7.21
CA ARG A 46 4.14 -14.96 7.30
C ARG A 46 5.26 -14.47 8.21
N LEU A 47 5.55 -13.17 8.18
CA LEU A 47 6.66 -12.58 8.92
C LEU A 47 6.38 -12.44 10.42
N VAL A 48 5.15 -12.09 10.81
CA VAL A 48 4.82 -11.77 12.20
C VAL A 48 3.76 -12.71 12.77
N ALA A 49 2.57 -12.74 12.17
CA ALA A 49 1.41 -13.41 12.75
C ALA A 49 1.64 -14.92 12.91
N ARG A 50 2.25 -15.57 11.94
CA ARG A 50 2.53 -17.02 11.99
C ARG A 50 3.51 -17.40 13.09
N TRP A 51 4.50 -16.55 13.39
CA TRP A 51 5.46 -16.83 14.48
C TRP A 51 4.80 -16.74 15.85
N VAL A 52 3.86 -15.83 16.01
CA VAL A 52 3.08 -15.69 17.26
C VAL A 52 2.12 -16.86 17.41
N ASP A 53 1.42 -17.23 16.35
CA ASP A 53 0.41 -18.29 16.30
C ASP A 53 1.00 -19.70 16.59
N THR A 54 2.16 -19.99 16.05
CA THR A 54 2.84 -21.30 16.23
C THR A 54 3.63 -21.41 17.53
N GLY A 55 3.66 -20.36 18.37
CA GLY A 55 4.48 -20.32 19.58
C GLY A 55 5.99 -20.24 19.33
N ALA A 56 6.41 -20.22 18.06
CA ALA A 56 7.82 -20.10 17.70
C ALA A 56 8.44 -18.76 18.13
N ALA A 57 7.62 -17.77 18.43
CA ALA A 57 8.04 -16.52 19.06
C ALA A 57 8.77 -16.75 20.41
N ALA A 58 8.44 -17.79 21.15
CA ALA A 58 9.12 -18.14 22.40
C ALA A 58 10.59 -18.49 22.17
N TYR A 59 10.91 -19.24 21.11
CA TYR A 59 12.30 -19.56 20.74
C TYR A 59 13.07 -18.32 20.29
N LEU A 60 12.43 -17.42 19.55
CA LEU A 60 13.04 -16.15 19.13
C LEU A 60 13.30 -15.23 20.34
N LEU A 61 12.44 -15.26 21.35
CA LEU A 61 12.60 -14.47 22.57
C LEU A 61 13.62 -15.06 23.55
N ALA A 62 13.94 -16.35 23.44
CA ALA A 62 15.05 -16.99 24.17
C ALA A 62 16.43 -16.65 23.56
N ALA A 63 16.46 -16.13 22.32
CA ALA A 63 17.70 -15.64 21.71
C ALA A 63 18.19 -14.36 22.43
N PRO A 64 19.50 -14.08 22.47
CA PRO A 64 20.09 -12.90 23.12
C PRO A 64 19.74 -11.58 22.42
N ALA A 65 18.81 -11.58 21.47
CA ALA A 65 18.32 -10.40 20.77
C ALA A 65 17.09 -9.83 21.48
N GLY A 66 17.15 -8.55 21.85
CA GLY A 66 16.00 -7.86 22.47
C GLY A 66 14.75 -7.84 21.58
N ARG A 67 13.56 -7.89 22.19
CA ARG A 67 12.24 -7.88 21.51
C ARG A 67 12.11 -6.75 20.50
N ALA A 68 12.61 -5.56 20.82
CA ALA A 68 12.60 -4.39 19.95
C ALA A 68 13.41 -4.61 18.65
N LYS A 69 14.55 -5.31 18.74
CA LYS A 69 15.39 -5.61 17.58
C LYS A 69 14.69 -6.59 16.63
N ILE A 70 14.01 -7.58 17.20
CA ILE A 70 13.20 -8.54 16.42
C ILE A 70 12.05 -7.82 15.70
N ALA A 71 11.27 -7.01 16.45
CA ALA A 71 10.17 -6.23 15.86
C ALA A 71 10.66 -5.29 14.75
N ALA A 72 11.78 -4.60 14.96
CA ALA A 72 12.36 -3.70 13.96
C ALA A 72 12.82 -4.45 12.70
N THR A 73 13.41 -5.63 12.85
CA THR A 73 13.83 -6.45 11.71
C THR A 73 12.62 -6.92 10.88
N GLN A 74 11.55 -7.34 11.54
CA GLN A 74 10.31 -7.75 10.87
C GLN A 74 9.62 -6.57 10.18
N ALA A 75 9.59 -5.41 10.84
CA ALA A 75 9.07 -4.16 10.25
C ALA A 75 9.84 -3.77 8.99
N LEU A 76 11.18 -3.82 9.04
CA LEU A 76 12.06 -3.53 7.92
C LEU A 76 11.86 -4.53 6.76
N ALA A 77 11.77 -5.82 7.08
CA ALA A 77 11.51 -6.85 6.09
C ALA A 77 10.15 -6.64 5.39
N LEU A 78 9.11 -6.28 6.15
CA LEU A 78 7.79 -6.00 5.58
C LEU A 78 7.79 -4.70 4.77
N ALA A 79 8.48 -3.64 5.22
CA ALA A 79 8.61 -2.39 4.49
C ALA A 79 9.40 -2.55 3.18
N ALA A 80 10.31 -3.52 3.10
CA ALA A 80 11.04 -3.82 1.87
C ALA A 80 10.12 -4.38 0.76
N VAL A 81 9.02 -5.05 1.09
CA VAL A 81 8.09 -5.64 0.10
C VAL A 81 7.51 -4.58 -0.85
N PRO A 82 6.84 -3.51 -0.39
CA PRO A 82 6.32 -2.48 -1.28
C PRO A 82 7.44 -1.75 -2.04
N VAL A 83 8.60 -1.53 -1.42
CA VAL A 83 9.74 -0.90 -2.11
C VAL A 83 10.18 -1.74 -3.32
N VAL A 84 10.39 -3.04 -3.12
CA VAL A 84 10.79 -3.95 -4.21
C VAL A 84 9.71 -4.02 -5.29
N CYS A 85 8.43 -4.13 -4.91
CA CYS A 85 7.31 -4.20 -5.87
C CYS A 85 7.23 -2.93 -6.72
N VAL A 86 7.29 -1.75 -6.10
CA VAL A 86 7.18 -0.46 -6.80
C VAL A 86 8.41 -0.23 -7.68
N MET A 87 9.61 -0.53 -7.20
CA MET A 87 10.83 -0.40 -8.00
C MET A 87 10.83 -1.35 -9.20
N TYR A 88 10.35 -2.58 -9.02
CA TYR A 88 10.18 -3.53 -10.12
C TYR A 88 9.18 -3.02 -11.16
N ALA A 89 8.01 -2.55 -10.70
CA ALA A 89 6.97 -2.00 -11.57
C ALA A 89 7.49 -0.78 -12.35
N PHE A 90 8.18 0.14 -11.67
CA PHE A 90 8.80 1.30 -12.29
C PHE A 90 9.80 0.90 -13.38
N ALA A 91 10.76 0.02 -13.05
CA ALA A 91 11.78 -0.42 -13.97
C ALA A 91 11.18 -1.13 -15.19
N PHE A 92 10.24 -2.05 -14.95
CA PHE A 92 9.58 -2.79 -16.02
C PHE A 92 8.80 -1.88 -16.98
N CYS A 93 7.97 -0.97 -16.44
CA CYS A 93 7.20 -0.04 -17.27
C CYS A 93 8.10 0.97 -17.99
N ALA A 94 9.12 1.51 -17.33
CA ALA A 94 10.05 2.45 -17.95
C ALA A 94 10.83 1.80 -19.09
N LEU A 95 11.34 0.57 -18.90
CA LEU A 95 12.03 -0.17 -19.97
C LEU A 95 11.10 -0.49 -21.14
N THR A 96 9.90 -0.98 -20.87
CA THR A 96 8.92 -1.30 -21.91
C THR A 96 8.51 -0.06 -22.69
N ALA A 97 8.26 1.06 -22.01
CA ALA A 97 7.91 2.32 -22.65
C ALA A 97 9.05 2.86 -23.51
N GLN A 98 10.31 2.75 -23.06
CA GLN A 98 11.47 3.18 -23.81
C GLN A 98 11.69 2.36 -25.10
N VAL A 99 11.41 1.03 -25.05
CA VAL A 99 11.58 0.13 -26.20
C VAL A 99 10.44 0.30 -27.20
N MET A 100 9.18 0.42 -26.74
CA MET A 100 8.01 0.48 -27.62
C MET A 100 7.68 1.90 -28.10
N PHE A 101 7.92 2.91 -27.26
CA PHE A 101 7.56 4.31 -27.49
C PHE A 101 8.68 5.26 -27.07
N PRO A 102 9.81 5.28 -27.77
CA PRO A 102 10.97 6.06 -27.37
C PRO A 102 10.63 7.57 -27.29
N GLY A 103 10.89 8.17 -26.12
CA GLY A 103 10.70 9.60 -25.89
C GLY A 103 9.27 10.07 -25.59
N GLN A 104 8.29 9.16 -25.50
CA GLN A 104 6.90 9.55 -25.19
C GLN A 104 6.57 9.49 -23.68
N LEU A 105 7.41 8.86 -22.87
CA LEU A 105 7.22 8.76 -21.42
C LEU A 105 7.84 9.98 -20.71
N ASP A 106 7.02 10.72 -19.98
CA ASP A 106 7.53 11.71 -19.00
C ASP A 106 8.02 10.97 -17.74
N VAL A 107 9.34 10.72 -17.71
CA VAL A 107 9.98 9.99 -16.63
C VAL A 107 9.83 10.70 -15.27
N ALA A 108 9.80 12.04 -15.25
CA ALA A 108 9.68 12.81 -14.02
C ALA A 108 8.25 12.69 -13.44
N ALA A 109 7.23 12.82 -14.28
CA ALA A 109 5.84 12.62 -13.88
C ALA A 109 5.60 11.16 -13.43
N PHE A 110 6.17 10.20 -14.17
CA PHE A 110 6.07 8.78 -13.85
C PHE A 110 6.77 8.42 -12.52
N LEU A 111 7.91 9.04 -12.22
CA LEU A 111 8.60 8.87 -10.94
C LEU A 111 7.77 9.42 -9.77
N ARG A 112 7.14 10.60 -9.93
CA ARG A 112 6.24 11.16 -8.90
C ARG A 112 5.06 10.24 -8.61
N LEU A 113 4.45 9.66 -9.64
CA LEU A 113 3.36 8.71 -9.51
C LEU A 113 3.79 7.45 -8.73
N ASN A 114 4.96 6.90 -9.05
CA ASN A 114 5.50 5.74 -8.33
C ASN A 114 5.87 6.07 -6.87
N ALA A 115 6.37 7.27 -6.59
CA ALA A 115 6.63 7.73 -5.23
C ALA A 115 5.32 7.81 -4.42
N GLY A 116 4.25 8.34 -5.01
CA GLY A 116 2.92 8.36 -4.38
C GLY A 116 2.38 6.96 -4.11
N LEU A 117 2.49 6.06 -5.09
CA LEU A 117 2.11 4.65 -4.91
C LEU A 117 2.89 3.99 -3.78
N LEU A 118 4.19 4.25 -3.67
CA LEU A 118 5.02 3.74 -2.57
C LEU A 118 4.50 4.22 -1.22
N CYS A 119 4.16 5.51 -1.08
CA CYS A 119 3.60 6.06 0.16
C CYS A 119 2.30 5.38 0.56
N LEU A 120 1.39 5.14 -0.40
CA LEU A 120 0.15 4.41 -0.17
C LEU A 120 0.40 2.96 0.27
N GLN A 121 1.29 2.25 -0.41
CA GLN A 121 1.63 0.87 -0.08
C GLN A 121 2.34 0.76 1.28
N MET A 122 3.12 1.75 1.68
CA MET A 122 3.71 1.83 3.02
C MET A 122 2.64 2.02 4.10
N ALA A 123 1.59 2.80 3.84
CA ALA A 123 0.46 2.92 4.77
C ALA A 123 -0.26 1.56 4.93
N PHE A 124 -0.55 0.85 3.84
CA PHE A 124 -1.14 -0.50 3.90
C PHE A 124 -0.25 -1.50 4.63
N ALA A 125 1.06 -1.47 4.39
CA ALA A 125 2.01 -2.31 5.11
C ALA A 125 2.02 -2.02 6.61
N GLY A 126 1.91 -0.74 7.01
CA GLY A 126 1.78 -0.32 8.40
C GLY A 126 0.52 -0.87 9.07
N VAL A 127 -0.64 -0.79 8.40
CA VAL A 127 -1.91 -1.38 8.89
C VAL A 127 -1.77 -2.88 9.08
N CYS A 128 -1.25 -3.61 8.09
CA CYS A 128 -1.06 -5.06 8.17
C CYS A 128 -0.05 -5.45 9.24
N PHE A 129 1.02 -4.68 9.44
CA PHE A 129 2.00 -4.89 10.50
C PHE A 129 1.39 -4.71 11.88
N LEU A 130 0.65 -3.62 12.08
CA LEU A 130 -0.05 -3.36 13.35
C LEU A 130 -1.04 -4.47 13.68
N ALA A 131 -1.86 -4.89 12.70
CA ALA A 131 -2.79 -6.01 12.86
C ALA A 131 -2.06 -7.30 13.26
N SER A 132 -0.94 -7.61 12.59
CA SER A 132 -0.13 -8.80 12.88
C SER A 132 0.50 -8.77 14.27
N CYS A 133 0.82 -7.60 14.80
CA CYS A 133 1.35 -7.44 16.16
C CYS A 133 0.23 -7.45 17.23
N ALA A 134 -0.96 -6.93 16.90
CA ALA A 134 -2.07 -6.80 17.86
C ALA A 134 -2.75 -8.14 18.14
N PHE A 135 -3.00 -8.95 17.13
CA PHE A 135 -3.73 -10.22 17.26
C PHE A 135 -2.78 -11.39 17.58
N ARG A 136 -3.29 -12.41 18.28
CA ARG A 136 -2.54 -13.63 18.64
C ARG A 136 -2.67 -14.72 17.56
N ASP A 137 -3.79 -14.73 16.87
CA ASP A 137 -4.15 -15.70 15.84
C ASP A 137 -3.82 -15.15 14.45
N ALA A 138 -3.07 -15.93 13.65
CA ALA A 138 -2.63 -15.53 12.32
C ALA A 138 -3.80 -15.28 11.36
N ARG A 139 -4.90 -16.03 11.49
CA ARG A 139 -6.08 -15.86 10.64
C ARG A 139 -6.78 -14.54 10.93
N THR A 140 -6.96 -14.22 12.20
CA THR A 140 -7.58 -12.97 12.66
C THR A 140 -6.73 -11.77 12.26
N ALA A 141 -5.41 -11.85 12.46
CA ALA A 141 -4.47 -10.80 12.05
C ALA A 141 -4.53 -10.52 10.54
N ALA A 142 -4.49 -11.61 9.73
CA ALA A 142 -4.61 -11.49 8.28
C ALA A 142 -5.98 -10.94 7.86
N GLY A 143 -7.05 -11.43 8.47
CA GLY A 143 -8.42 -11.00 8.18
C GLY A 143 -8.64 -9.52 8.48
N VAL A 144 -8.17 -9.03 9.62
CA VAL A 144 -8.29 -7.61 10.00
C VAL A 144 -7.41 -6.73 9.12
N GLY A 145 -6.15 -7.11 8.88
CA GLY A 145 -5.24 -6.35 8.03
C GLY A 145 -5.73 -6.28 6.59
N ALA A 146 -6.06 -7.43 5.98
CA ALA A 146 -6.61 -7.49 4.63
C ALA A 146 -7.97 -6.80 4.55
N GLY A 147 -8.85 -7.04 5.52
CA GLY A 147 -10.19 -6.45 5.56
C GLY A 147 -10.14 -4.93 5.62
N ALA A 148 -9.31 -4.34 6.47
CA ALA A 148 -9.15 -2.89 6.56
C ALA A 148 -8.67 -2.29 5.23
N CYS A 149 -7.65 -2.88 4.60
CA CYS A 149 -7.15 -2.41 3.30
C CYS A 149 -8.20 -2.57 2.19
N THR A 150 -8.91 -3.70 2.16
CA THR A 150 -9.96 -3.97 1.16
C THR A 150 -11.14 -3.00 1.32
N VAL A 151 -11.57 -2.74 2.55
CA VAL A 151 -12.64 -1.76 2.82
C VAL A 151 -12.24 -0.37 2.34
N CYS A 152 -11.01 0.07 2.57
CA CYS A 152 -10.52 1.35 2.06
C CYS A 152 -10.60 1.43 0.52
N ILE A 153 -10.22 0.36 -0.19
CA ILE A 153 -10.32 0.29 -1.65
C ILE A 153 -11.77 0.31 -2.11
N LEU A 154 -12.65 -0.48 -1.48
CA LEU A 154 -14.07 -0.54 -1.84
C LEU A 154 -14.77 0.80 -1.60
N VAL A 155 -14.47 1.49 -0.49
CA VAL A 155 -15.01 2.83 -0.20
C VAL A 155 -14.56 3.83 -1.27
N GLN A 156 -13.30 3.78 -1.69
CA GLN A 156 -12.82 4.63 -2.78
C GLN A 156 -13.53 4.33 -4.11
N MET A 157 -13.66 3.05 -4.47
CA MET A 157 -14.39 2.64 -5.68
C MET A 157 -15.85 3.11 -5.67
N LEU A 158 -16.51 3.07 -4.50
CA LEU A 158 -17.87 3.60 -4.34
C LEU A 158 -17.91 5.12 -4.51
N ALA A 159 -16.93 5.82 -3.96
CA ALA A 159 -16.82 7.28 -4.06
C ALA A 159 -16.57 7.75 -5.51
N ASP A 160 -15.89 6.93 -6.31
CA ASP A 160 -15.58 7.24 -7.72
C ASP A 160 -16.79 6.97 -8.66
N VAL A 161 -17.79 6.21 -8.22
CA VAL A 161 -18.98 5.83 -9.05
C VAL A 161 -20.09 6.89 -9.03
N GLY A 162 -20.18 7.72 -7.98
CA GLY A 162 -21.32 8.65 -7.87
C GLY A 162 -21.06 9.92 -7.08
N ASP A 163 -21.59 11.03 -7.59
CA ASP A 163 -21.48 12.37 -6.98
C ASP A 163 -22.09 12.44 -5.56
N GLU A 164 -23.06 11.59 -5.25
CA GLU A 164 -23.70 11.52 -3.94
C GLU A 164 -22.77 11.03 -2.82
N PHE A 165 -21.72 10.30 -3.16
CA PHE A 165 -20.74 9.73 -2.22
C PHE A 165 -19.41 10.47 -2.17
N SER A 166 -19.32 11.65 -2.78
CA SER A 166 -18.08 12.45 -2.84
C SER A 166 -17.49 12.79 -1.47
N TRP A 167 -18.31 12.86 -0.40
CA TRP A 167 -17.82 13.05 0.97
C TRP A 167 -17.00 11.86 1.51
N LEU A 168 -17.23 10.65 0.98
CA LEU A 168 -16.43 9.46 1.33
C LEU A 168 -15.00 9.52 0.78
N GLN A 169 -14.78 10.26 -0.31
CA GLN A 169 -13.45 10.44 -0.87
C GLN A 169 -12.45 10.93 0.17
N ASN A 170 -12.88 11.85 1.05
CA ASN A 170 -12.01 12.41 2.09
C ASN A 170 -11.77 11.48 3.29
N CYS A 171 -12.44 10.33 3.37
CA CYS A 171 -12.33 9.39 4.50
C CYS A 171 -11.29 8.28 4.29
N THR A 172 -10.76 8.12 3.07
CA THR A 172 -9.85 7.02 2.74
C THR A 172 -8.41 7.49 2.56
N PRO A 173 -7.41 6.64 2.91
CA PRO A 173 -6.02 6.94 2.57
C PRO A 173 -5.80 7.07 1.05
N LEU A 174 -6.65 6.45 0.22
CA LEU A 174 -6.55 6.55 -1.23
C LEU A 174 -6.88 7.96 -1.75
N ALA A 175 -7.70 8.73 -1.05
CA ALA A 175 -7.99 10.13 -1.38
C ALA A 175 -6.74 11.02 -1.42
N LEU A 176 -5.75 10.69 -0.59
CA LEU A 176 -4.47 11.39 -0.56
C LEU A 176 -3.54 10.97 -1.72
N PHE A 177 -3.92 9.90 -2.45
CA PHE A 177 -3.22 9.42 -3.64
C PHE A 177 -3.96 9.87 -4.90
N ASP A 178 -3.93 11.18 -5.17
CA ASP A 178 -4.48 11.73 -6.42
C ASP A 178 -3.45 11.58 -7.55
N GLN A 179 -3.74 10.66 -8.47
CA GLN A 179 -2.86 10.33 -9.60
C GLN A 179 -2.73 11.50 -10.57
N GLN A 180 -3.82 12.23 -10.82
CA GLN A 180 -3.82 13.34 -11.78
C GLN A 180 -3.05 14.54 -11.24
N ALA A 181 -3.27 14.89 -9.97
CA ALA A 181 -2.53 15.95 -9.30
C ALA A 181 -1.03 15.63 -9.16
N LEU A 182 -0.67 14.34 -8.95
CA LEU A 182 0.72 13.88 -8.93
C LEU A 182 1.39 14.00 -10.31
N LEU A 183 0.67 13.67 -11.37
CA LEU A 183 1.17 13.84 -12.75
C LEU A 183 1.36 15.31 -13.09
N ALA A 184 0.43 16.18 -12.66
CA ALA A 184 0.53 17.63 -12.83
C ALA A 184 1.65 18.24 -11.97
N GLY A 185 2.10 17.55 -10.91
CA GLY A 185 3.14 18.04 -10.00
C GLY A 185 2.63 19.06 -9.00
N GLU A 186 1.36 18.96 -8.59
CA GLU A 186 0.77 19.86 -7.60
C GLU A 186 1.37 19.64 -6.21
N ALA A 187 1.67 20.72 -5.51
CA ALA A 187 2.23 20.68 -4.16
C ALA A 187 1.28 20.00 -3.14
N GLY A 188 -0.03 20.10 -3.36
CA GLY A 188 -1.05 19.45 -2.53
C GLY A 188 -0.94 17.92 -2.56
N ALA A 189 -0.72 17.33 -3.74
CA ALA A 189 -0.55 15.89 -3.89
C ALA A 189 0.73 15.38 -3.22
N ALA A 190 1.82 16.16 -3.29
CA ALA A 190 3.06 15.84 -2.58
C ALA A 190 2.87 15.85 -1.05
N ALA A 191 2.11 16.82 -0.53
CA ALA A 191 1.76 16.88 0.89
C ALA A 191 0.91 15.66 1.31
N GLY A 192 -0.07 15.25 0.50
CA GLY A 192 -0.86 14.03 0.71
C GLY A 192 0.02 12.77 0.81
N CYS A 193 0.98 12.63 -0.10
CA CYS A 193 1.95 11.52 -0.06
C CYS A 193 2.82 11.55 1.20
N ALA A 194 3.24 12.73 1.65
CA ALA A 194 4.01 12.86 2.90
C ALA A 194 3.19 12.44 4.13
N VAL A 195 1.90 12.80 4.16
CA VAL A 195 0.97 12.36 5.22
C VAL A 195 0.79 10.85 5.21
N LEU A 196 0.61 10.23 4.04
CA LEU A 196 0.51 8.76 3.90
C LEU A 196 1.78 8.06 4.40
N MET A 197 2.95 8.57 4.02
CA MET A 197 4.22 8.02 4.49
C MET A 197 4.37 8.14 6.00
N ALA A 198 4.06 9.33 6.56
CA ALA A 198 4.13 9.56 8.00
C ALA A 198 3.15 8.65 8.77
N ALA A 199 1.92 8.50 8.26
CA ALA A 199 0.93 7.58 8.84
C ALA A 199 1.41 6.12 8.80
N GLY A 200 1.96 5.68 7.65
CA GLY A 200 2.53 4.33 7.52
C GLY A 200 3.66 4.08 8.54
N LEU A 201 4.61 5.00 8.65
CA LEU A 201 5.71 4.89 9.61
C LEU A 201 5.21 4.91 11.06
N ALA A 202 4.23 5.77 11.39
CA ALA A 202 3.61 5.79 12.72
C ALA A 202 2.96 4.45 13.07
N LEU A 203 2.27 3.81 12.11
CA LEU A 203 1.67 2.48 12.29
C LEU A 203 2.73 1.39 12.51
N PHE A 204 3.87 1.46 11.83
CA PHE A 204 5.01 0.56 12.09
C PHE A 204 5.56 0.74 13.51
N VAL A 205 5.74 1.98 13.96
CA VAL A 205 6.21 2.26 15.32
C VAL A 205 5.21 1.77 16.37
N LEU A 206 3.92 2.04 16.17
CA LEU A 206 2.86 1.56 17.04
C LEU A 206 2.80 0.03 17.08
N GLY A 207 2.88 -0.63 15.94
CA GLY A 207 2.94 -2.09 15.86
C GLY A 207 4.13 -2.66 16.61
N GLY A 208 5.32 -2.09 16.48
CA GLY A 208 6.52 -2.46 17.22
C GLY A 208 6.34 -2.26 18.74
N ALA A 209 5.74 -1.16 19.16
CA ALA A 209 5.45 -0.89 20.58
C ALA A 209 4.45 -1.90 21.15
N VAL A 210 3.40 -2.24 20.40
CA VAL A 210 2.42 -3.29 20.78
C VAL A 210 3.11 -4.64 20.91
N PHE A 211 3.96 -5.01 19.95
CA PHE A 211 4.71 -6.26 19.99
C PHE A 211 5.63 -6.35 21.22
N CYS A 212 6.31 -5.26 21.58
CA CYS A 212 7.21 -5.21 22.73
C CYS A 212 6.46 -5.32 24.09
N LYS A 213 5.24 -4.75 24.16
CA LYS A 213 4.41 -4.74 25.38
C LYS A 213 3.55 -5.99 25.55
N LYS A 214 3.37 -6.76 24.47
CA LYS A 214 2.52 -7.93 24.47
C LYS A 214 3.16 -9.05 25.30
N ASP A 215 2.48 -9.49 26.35
CA ASP A 215 2.83 -10.71 27.08
C ASP A 215 2.53 -11.91 26.18
N ILE A 216 3.60 -12.45 25.61
CA ILE A 216 3.55 -13.71 24.88
C ILE A 216 3.63 -14.79 25.96
N CYS A 217 2.46 -15.14 26.52
CA CYS A 217 2.35 -16.27 27.42
C CYS A 217 2.72 -17.54 26.65
N VAL A 218 3.75 -18.19 27.14
CA VAL A 218 4.16 -19.55 26.77
C VAL A 218 3.13 -20.54 27.32
#